data_af087dbfe0d18acb28082f72e62b9648
#
_entry.id   af087dbfe0d18acb28082f72e62b9648
#
_cell.length_a   1.000
_cell.length_b   1.000
_cell.length_c   1.000
_cell.angle_alpha   90.00
_cell.angle_beta   90.00
_cell.angle_gamma   90.00
#
_symmetry.space_group_name_H-M   'P 1'
#
loop_
_entity.id
_entity.type
_entity.pdbx_description
1 polymer ?
#
loop_
_entity_poly.entity_id
_entity_poly.type
_entity_poly.pdbx_seq_one_letter_code
_entity_poly.pdbx_strand_id
1 'polypeptide(L)'
;MDWEFITKYTPEFVQAGILTLKIGGIGIILSIIVGILGSWVLYENFKFFKQIIVGYIELSRNTPLLVQLFFLYFGLPKVGLRFSPEICGIIGLTFLGGSYMIETFRSALETIDKIQKESALSLGMTKWQTMRYVILPQSFVISLPGITANIIFLLKETSVFSAISLMDMMFVTRDLIGLYYKTEESLFMLVVGYLIILLPLSLFGVWLERKLKYVGYSN
;
A
#
# COMPACT_ATOMS: atom_id res chain seq x y z
N MET A 1 2.87 21.05 27.85
CA MET A 1 2.07 20.93 26.61
C MET A 1 1.28 22.21 26.36
N ASP A 2 1.52 22.84 25.24
CA ASP A 2 0.95 24.13 24.86
C ASP A 2 -0.29 23.90 23.95
N TRP A 3 -1.48 23.98 24.56
CA TRP A 3 -2.73 23.73 23.86
C TRP A 3 -3.11 24.83 22.87
N GLU A 4 -2.68 26.07 23.12
CA GLU A 4 -2.90 27.19 22.21
C GLU A 4 -2.14 26.95 20.90
N PHE A 5 -0.87 26.51 21.00
CA PHE A 5 -0.07 26.14 19.87
C PHE A 5 -0.71 24.97 19.05
N ILE A 6 -1.16 23.92 19.74
CA ILE A 6 -1.81 22.77 19.10
C ILE A 6 -3.05 23.22 18.33
N THR A 7 -3.93 24.01 18.98
CA THR A 7 -5.18 24.49 18.34
C THR A 7 -4.87 25.37 17.13
N LYS A 8 -3.86 26.23 17.22
CA LYS A 8 -3.45 27.13 16.15
C LYS A 8 -3.01 26.38 14.89
N TYR A 9 -2.23 25.29 15.05
CA TYR A 9 -1.64 24.53 13.92
C TYR A 9 -2.43 23.28 13.51
N THR A 10 -3.52 22.94 14.23
CA THR A 10 -4.42 21.84 13.84
C THR A 10 -4.93 21.94 12.39
N PRO A 11 -5.35 23.13 11.87
CA PRO A 11 -5.82 23.22 10.47
C PRO A 11 -4.75 22.81 9.45
N GLU A 12 -3.49 23.16 9.70
CA GLU A 12 -2.36 22.81 8.83
C GLU A 12 -2.09 21.31 8.85
N PHE A 13 -2.13 20.69 10.04
CA PHE A 13 -2.03 19.24 10.18
C PHE A 13 -3.18 18.50 9.48
N VAL A 14 -4.40 19.02 9.54
CA VAL A 14 -5.55 18.42 8.83
C VAL A 14 -5.34 18.46 7.32
N GLN A 15 -4.87 19.59 6.78
CA GLN A 15 -4.57 19.71 5.35
C GLN A 15 -3.46 18.73 4.92
N ALA A 16 -2.39 18.63 5.72
CA ALA A 16 -1.32 17.68 5.49
C ALA A 16 -1.82 16.22 5.56
N GLY A 17 -2.70 15.90 6.52
CA GLY A 17 -3.34 14.59 6.63
C GLY A 17 -4.20 14.24 5.42
N ILE A 18 -4.97 15.19 4.90
CA ILE A 18 -5.75 15.02 3.66
C ILE A 18 -4.82 14.76 2.46
N LEU A 19 -3.71 15.49 2.36
CA LEU A 19 -2.71 15.28 1.31
C LEU A 19 -2.08 13.88 1.41
N THR A 20 -1.71 13.46 2.63
CA THR A 20 -1.19 12.12 2.92
C THR A 20 -2.17 11.03 2.46
N LEU A 21 -3.46 11.17 2.82
CA LEU A 21 -4.52 10.24 2.42
C LEU A 21 -4.75 10.23 0.90
N LYS A 22 -4.72 11.39 0.26
CA LYS A 22 -4.91 11.51 -1.18
C LYS A 22 -3.79 10.79 -1.95
N ILE A 23 -2.54 11.11 -1.65
CA ILE A 23 -1.38 10.53 -2.36
C ILE A 23 -1.22 9.05 -1.99
N GLY A 24 -1.32 8.73 -0.70
CA GLY A 24 -1.28 7.35 -0.21
C GLY A 24 -2.40 6.50 -0.79
N GLY A 25 -3.63 7.02 -0.83
CA GLY A 25 -4.79 6.32 -1.42
C GLY A 25 -4.60 6.01 -2.91
N ILE A 26 -4.15 6.99 -3.70
CA ILE A 26 -3.86 6.78 -5.14
C ILE A 26 -2.76 5.71 -5.30
N GLY A 27 -1.66 5.85 -4.58
CA GLY A 27 -0.55 4.89 -4.63
C GLY A 27 -0.98 3.47 -4.24
N ILE A 28 -1.81 3.32 -3.21
CA ILE A 28 -2.36 2.04 -2.76
C ILE A 28 -3.28 1.42 -3.82
N ILE A 29 -4.20 2.21 -4.42
CA ILE A 29 -5.08 1.71 -5.48
C ILE A 29 -4.25 1.19 -6.66
N LEU A 30 -3.27 1.96 -7.10
CA LEU A 30 -2.36 1.54 -8.17
C LEU A 30 -1.54 0.30 -7.78
N SER A 31 -1.09 0.21 -6.52
CA SER A 31 -0.40 -0.96 -5.98
C SER A 31 -1.26 -2.22 -6.03
N ILE A 32 -2.55 -2.12 -5.71
CA ILE A 32 -3.50 -3.24 -5.81
C ILE A 32 -3.66 -3.68 -7.27
N ILE A 33 -3.79 -2.73 -8.21
CA ILE A 33 -3.88 -3.04 -9.64
C ILE A 33 -2.62 -3.77 -10.14
N VAL A 34 -1.44 -3.24 -9.82
CA VAL A 34 -0.15 -3.89 -10.13
C VAL A 34 -0.07 -5.27 -9.48
N GLY A 35 -0.52 -5.38 -8.24
CA GLY A 35 -0.59 -6.63 -7.48
C GLY A 35 -1.41 -7.71 -8.16
N ILE A 36 -2.63 -7.37 -8.59
CA ILE A 36 -3.53 -8.30 -9.29
C ILE A 36 -2.91 -8.74 -10.65
N LEU A 37 -2.43 -7.79 -11.44
CA LEU A 37 -1.85 -8.09 -12.75
C LEU A 37 -0.57 -8.92 -12.63
N GLY A 38 0.33 -8.57 -11.73
CA GLY A 38 1.58 -9.29 -11.54
C GLY A 38 1.39 -10.69 -10.95
N SER A 39 0.48 -10.86 -9.96
CA SER A 39 0.15 -12.17 -9.42
C SER A 39 -0.48 -13.10 -10.45
N TRP A 40 -1.30 -12.56 -11.35
CA TRP A 40 -1.87 -13.30 -12.47
C TRP A 40 -0.79 -13.84 -13.41
N VAL A 41 0.18 -12.99 -13.78
CA VAL A 41 1.32 -13.39 -14.63
C VAL A 41 2.13 -14.52 -13.99
N LEU A 42 2.36 -14.44 -12.68
CA LEU A 42 3.07 -15.50 -11.94
C LEU A 42 2.27 -16.80 -11.86
N TYR A 43 0.95 -16.70 -11.62
CA TYR A 43 0.07 -17.86 -11.51
C TYR A 43 -0.05 -18.64 -12.82
N GLU A 44 -0.22 -17.94 -13.96
CA GLU A 44 -0.28 -18.56 -15.30
C GLU A 44 1.10 -19.01 -15.82
N ASN A 45 2.17 -18.67 -15.08
CA ASN A 45 3.55 -19.09 -15.37
C ASN A 45 4.05 -18.67 -16.76
N PHE A 46 3.71 -17.45 -17.22
CA PHE A 46 4.22 -16.90 -18.47
C PHE A 46 5.74 -16.68 -18.38
N LYS A 47 6.55 -17.61 -18.90
CA LYS A 47 8.00 -17.72 -18.67
C LYS A 47 8.77 -16.39 -18.81
N PHE A 48 8.52 -15.63 -19.87
CA PHE A 48 9.19 -14.35 -20.12
C PHE A 48 8.80 -13.28 -19.11
N PHE A 49 7.50 -13.06 -18.93
CA PHE A 49 6.99 -12.04 -18.01
C PHE A 49 7.24 -12.38 -16.54
N LYS A 50 7.28 -13.67 -16.21
CA LYS A 50 7.61 -14.15 -14.86
C LYS A 50 8.98 -13.65 -14.41
N GLN A 51 10.00 -13.72 -15.24
CA GLN A 51 11.36 -13.26 -14.89
C GLN A 51 11.38 -11.75 -14.62
N ILE A 52 10.66 -10.97 -15.43
CA ILE A 52 10.53 -9.52 -15.24
C ILE A 52 9.84 -9.20 -13.91
N ILE A 53 8.73 -9.87 -13.60
CA ILE A 53 8.00 -9.67 -12.35
C ILE A 53 8.84 -10.07 -11.13
N VAL A 54 9.55 -11.19 -11.18
CA VAL A 54 10.45 -11.60 -10.10
C VAL A 54 11.56 -10.57 -9.90
N GLY A 55 12.20 -10.11 -10.98
CA GLY A 55 13.23 -9.07 -10.90
C GLY A 55 12.68 -7.74 -10.33
N TYR A 56 11.45 -7.36 -10.70
CA TYR A 56 10.77 -6.21 -10.13
C TYR A 56 10.53 -6.38 -8.61
N ILE A 57 10.01 -7.53 -8.17
CA ILE A 57 9.75 -7.81 -6.77
C ILE A 57 11.05 -7.72 -5.97
N GLU A 58 12.11 -8.36 -6.43
CA GLU A 58 13.42 -8.34 -5.77
C GLU A 58 14.00 -6.93 -5.68
N LEU A 59 13.97 -6.17 -6.77
CA LEU A 59 14.46 -4.79 -6.79
C LEU A 59 13.65 -3.89 -5.84
N SER A 60 12.34 -3.97 -5.91
CA SER A 60 11.42 -3.11 -5.15
C SER A 60 11.50 -3.36 -3.64
N ARG A 61 11.50 -4.63 -3.22
CA ARG A 61 11.48 -5.00 -1.79
C ARG A 61 12.84 -4.88 -1.11
N ASN A 62 13.92 -4.96 -1.87
CA ASN A 62 15.29 -4.85 -1.34
C ASN A 62 15.85 -3.42 -1.42
N THR A 63 15.04 -2.44 -1.87
CA THR A 63 15.42 -1.01 -1.85
C THR A 63 14.45 -0.22 -0.98
N PRO A 64 14.96 0.61 -0.02
CA PRO A 64 14.09 1.47 0.80
C PRO A 64 13.30 2.47 -0.05
N LEU A 65 12.03 2.74 0.33
CA LEU A 65 11.20 3.73 -0.37
C LEU A 65 11.90 5.10 -0.44
N LEU A 66 12.56 5.53 0.62
CA LEU A 66 13.30 6.79 0.64
C LEU A 66 14.34 6.88 -0.49
N VAL A 67 15.07 5.79 -0.75
CA VAL A 67 16.07 5.74 -1.83
C VAL A 67 15.39 5.81 -3.20
N GLN A 68 14.28 5.11 -3.37
CA GLN A 68 13.47 5.17 -4.60
C GLN A 68 12.96 6.58 -4.87
N LEU A 69 12.47 7.27 -3.82
CA LEU A 69 12.01 8.66 -3.92
C LEU A 69 13.14 9.63 -4.26
N PHE A 70 14.32 9.46 -3.67
CA PHE A 70 15.49 10.28 -3.99
C PHE A 70 15.92 10.10 -5.44
N PHE A 71 15.89 8.87 -5.95
CA PHE A 71 16.15 8.62 -7.37
C PHE A 71 15.12 9.32 -8.28
N LEU A 72 13.84 9.22 -7.96
CA LEU A 72 12.76 9.84 -8.74
C LEU A 72 12.86 11.38 -8.70
N TYR A 73 13.05 11.96 -7.52
CA TYR A 73 12.96 13.40 -7.31
C TYR A 73 14.25 14.15 -7.61
N PHE A 74 15.42 13.59 -7.25
CA PHE A 74 16.73 14.23 -7.47
C PHE A 74 17.55 13.62 -8.61
N GLY A 75 17.36 12.33 -8.88
CA GLY A 75 18.12 11.59 -9.89
C GLY A 75 17.59 11.82 -11.30
N LEU A 76 16.31 11.58 -11.56
CA LEU A 76 15.72 11.71 -12.89
C LEU A 76 15.80 13.11 -13.51
N PRO A 77 15.73 14.22 -12.75
CA PRO A 77 15.94 15.55 -13.32
C PRO A 77 17.29 15.73 -14.02
N LYS A 78 18.32 14.98 -13.63
CA LYS A 78 19.65 15.04 -14.28
C LYS A 78 19.65 14.48 -15.71
N VAL A 79 18.68 13.65 -16.05
CA VAL A 79 18.47 13.11 -17.41
C VAL A 79 17.28 13.77 -18.12
N GLY A 80 16.78 14.91 -17.59
CA GLY A 80 15.73 15.72 -18.20
C GLY A 80 14.30 15.36 -17.81
N LEU A 81 14.07 14.35 -16.97
CA LEU A 81 12.74 13.93 -16.51
C LEU A 81 12.45 14.56 -15.15
N ARG A 82 11.50 15.51 -15.11
CA ARG A 82 11.11 16.20 -13.87
C ARG A 82 9.67 15.87 -13.51
N PHE A 83 9.47 15.40 -12.28
CA PHE A 83 8.15 15.12 -11.72
C PHE A 83 7.92 15.99 -10.48
N SER A 84 6.65 16.29 -10.20
CA SER A 84 6.29 16.94 -8.93
C SER A 84 6.52 15.98 -7.74
N PRO A 85 6.68 16.52 -6.51
CA PRO A 85 6.79 15.67 -5.30
C PRO A 85 5.64 14.66 -5.18
N GLU A 86 4.41 15.08 -5.50
CA GLU A 86 3.21 14.24 -5.44
C GLU A 86 3.30 13.05 -6.42
N ILE A 87 3.72 13.31 -7.66
CA ILE A 87 3.90 12.27 -8.68
C ILE A 87 5.02 11.31 -8.25
N CYS A 88 6.13 11.82 -7.73
CA CYS A 88 7.21 10.98 -7.18
C CYS A 88 6.70 10.09 -6.04
N GLY A 89 5.91 10.66 -5.12
CA GLY A 89 5.29 9.92 -4.01
C GLY A 89 4.36 8.80 -4.50
N ILE A 90 3.49 9.09 -5.46
CA ILE A 90 2.57 8.10 -6.06
C ILE A 90 3.37 6.99 -6.76
N ILE A 91 4.35 7.34 -7.61
CA ILE A 91 5.17 6.34 -8.34
C ILE A 91 5.95 5.46 -7.36
N GLY A 92 6.66 6.07 -6.39
CA GLY A 92 7.45 5.32 -5.40
C GLY A 92 6.59 4.38 -4.57
N LEU A 93 5.44 4.88 -4.07
CA LEU A 93 4.52 4.08 -3.27
C LEU A 93 3.89 2.95 -4.11
N THR A 94 3.54 3.22 -5.37
CA THR A 94 3.02 2.21 -6.30
C THR A 94 4.07 1.15 -6.61
N PHE A 95 5.32 1.56 -6.83
CA PHE A 95 6.42 0.66 -7.13
C PHE A 95 6.71 -0.25 -5.93
N LEU A 96 6.79 0.29 -4.73
CA LEU A 96 6.96 -0.51 -3.51
C LEU A 96 5.73 -1.38 -3.22
N GLY A 97 4.56 -0.77 -3.14
CA GLY A 97 3.32 -1.43 -2.76
C GLY A 97 2.88 -2.51 -3.74
N GLY A 98 3.10 -2.29 -5.04
CA GLY A 98 2.80 -3.27 -6.08
C GLY A 98 3.52 -4.60 -5.86
N SER A 99 4.79 -4.58 -5.47
CA SER A 99 5.55 -5.80 -5.19
C SER A 99 5.00 -6.57 -3.98
N TYR A 100 4.60 -5.88 -2.91
CA TYR A 100 3.96 -6.51 -1.74
C TYR A 100 2.59 -7.07 -2.07
N MET A 101 1.78 -6.35 -2.87
CA MET A 101 0.47 -6.82 -3.30
C MET A 101 0.56 -8.02 -4.23
N ILE A 102 1.56 -8.10 -5.14
CA ILE A 102 1.81 -9.28 -5.98
C ILE A 102 2.01 -10.52 -5.10
N GLU A 103 2.90 -10.44 -4.12
CA GLU A 103 3.18 -11.55 -3.22
C GLU A 103 1.94 -11.97 -2.40
N THR A 104 1.16 -10.98 -1.93
CA THR A 104 -0.07 -11.24 -1.17
C THR A 104 -1.09 -12.00 -2.02
N PHE A 105 -1.36 -11.53 -3.25
CA PHE A 105 -2.32 -12.21 -4.12
C PHE A 105 -1.79 -13.56 -4.62
N ARG A 106 -0.49 -13.66 -4.95
CA ARG A 106 0.14 -14.93 -5.35
C ARG A 106 0.01 -15.98 -4.25
N SER A 107 0.38 -15.62 -3.01
CA SER A 107 0.29 -16.52 -1.86
C SER A 107 -1.16 -16.99 -1.62
N ALA A 108 -2.13 -16.10 -1.74
CA ALA A 108 -3.54 -16.45 -1.61
C ALA A 108 -4.02 -17.41 -2.70
N LEU A 109 -3.59 -17.22 -3.96
CA LEU A 109 -3.92 -18.12 -5.06
C LEU A 109 -3.28 -19.50 -4.88
N GLU A 110 -2.04 -19.56 -4.37
CA GLU A 110 -1.31 -20.81 -4.14
C GLU A 110 -1.82 -21.60 -2.90
N THR A 111 -2.50 -20.92 -1.97
CA THR A 111 -3.08 -21.54 -0.77
C THR A 111 -4.31 -22.41 -1.10
N ILE A 112 -4.96 -22.18 -2.24
CA ILE A 112 -6.15 -22.93 -2.64
C ILE A 112 -5.74 -24.33 -3.06
N ASP A 113 -6.39 -25.34 -2.45
CA ASP A 113 -6.11 -26.73 -2.72
C ASP A 113 -6.33 -27.06 -4.22
N LYS A 114 -5.38 -27.79 -4.81
CA LYS A 114 -5.46 -28.25 -6.19
C LYS A 114 -6.71 -29.10 -6.47
N ILE A 115 -7.21 -29.82 -5.45
CA ILE A 115 -8.45 -30.59 -5.52
C ILE A 115 -9.65 -29.71 -5.92
N GLN A 116 -9.72 -28.48 -5.45
CA GLN A 116 -10.78 -27.53 -5.82
C GLN A 116 -10.79 -27.26 -7.34
N LYS A 117 -9.61 -27.07 -7.91
CA LYS A 117 -9.43 -26.84 -9.35
C LYS A 117 -9.76 -28.11 -10.15
N GLU A 118 -9.27 -29.27 -9.72
CA GLU A 118 -9.51 -30.54 -10.39
C GLU A 118 -10.99 -30.96 -10.34
N SER A 119 -11.63 -30.79 -9.21
CA SER A 119 -13.07 -31.04 -9.05
C SER A 119 -13.92 -30.16 -9.97
N ALA A 120 -13.62 -28.87 -10.04
CA ALA A 120 -14.34 -27.95 -10.91
C ALA A 120 -14.19 -28.34 -12.40
N LEU A 121 -12.98 -28.72 -12.83
CA LEU A 121 -12.72 -29.20 -14.19
C LEU A 121 -13.46 -30.53 -14.47
N SER A 122 -13.52 -31.44 -13.50
CA SER A 122 -14.24 -32.72 -13.61
C SER A 122 -15.75 -32.53 -13.73
N LEU A 123 -16.30 -31.44 -13.20
CA LEU A 123 -17.69 -31.03 -13.38
C LEU A 123 -17.96 -30.35 -14.74
N GLY A 124 -16.97 -30.32 -15.64
CA GLY A 124 -17.09 -29.73 -16.97
C GLY A 124 -16.88 -28.22 -17.04
N MET A 125 -16.43 -27.57 -15.96
CA MET A 125 -16.09 -26.14 -15.99
C MET A 125 -14.85 -25.89 -16.85
N THR A 126 -14.91 -24.83 -17.66
CA THR A 126 -13.69 -24.35 -18.36
C THR A 126 -12.68 -23.77 -17.39
N LYS A 127 -11.42 -23.64 -17.79
CA LYS A 127 -10.37 -23.01 -16.96
C LYS A 127 -10.78 -21.61 -16.47
N TRP A 128 -11.41 -20.82 -17.35
CA TRP A 128 -11.91 -19.48 -17.00
C TRP A 128 -13.06 -19.52 -15.98
N GLN A 129 -14.01 -20.45 -16.15
CA GLN A 129 -15.09 -20.64 -15.17
C GLN A 129 -14.56 -21.09 -13.82
N THR A 130 -13.64 -22.06 -13.80
CA THR A 130 -12.96 -22.51 -12.58
C THR A 130 -12.28 -21.34 -11.87
N MET A 131 -11.52 -20.51 -12.62
CA MET A 131 -10.86 -19.34 -12.06
C MET A 131 -11.88 -18.35 -11.49
N ARG A 132 -12.87 -17.96 -12.28
CA ARG A 132 -13.83 -16.90 -11.96
C ARG A 132 -14.78 -17.27 -10.82
N TYR A 133 -15.22 -18.52 -10.76
CA TYR A 133 -16.28 -18.94 -9.84
C TYR A 133 -15.78 -19.75 -8.65
N VAL A 134 -14.60 -20.37 -8.73
CA VAL A 134 -14.05 -21.22 -7.66
C VAL A 134 -12.82 -20.60 -7.03
N ILE A 135 -11.80 -20.26 -7.83
CA ILE A 135 -10.47 -19.85 -7.28
C ILE A 135 -10.49 -18.38 -6.81
N LEU A 136 -10.90 -17.43 -7.66
CA LEU A 136 -10.84 -16.01 -7.33
C LEU A 136 -11.66 -15.61 -6.09
N PRO A 137 -12.90 -16.11 -5.88
CA PRO A 137 -13.66 -15.73 -4.69
C PRO A 137 -12.96 -16.18 -3.40
N GLN A 138 -12.40 -17.39 -3.40
CA GLN A 138 -11.68 -17.94 -2.26
C GLN A 138 -10.37 -17.18 -2.01
N SER A 139 -9.56 -16.99 -3.06
CA SER A 139 -8.27 -16.28 -2.95
C SER A 139 -8.45 -14.84 -2.47
N PHE A 140 -9.55 -14.18 -2.86
CA PHE A 140 -9.85 -12.84 -2.39
C PHE A 140 -10.02 -12.80 -0.87
N VAL A 141 -10.82 -13.70 -0.32
CA VAL A 141 -11.02 -13.80 1.16
C VAL A 141 -9.71 -14.11 1.88
N ILE A 142 -8.91 -15.04 1.34
CA ILE A 142 -7.60 -15.42 1.90
C ILE A 142 -6.61 -14.25 1.86
N SER A 143 -6.67 -13.40 0.82
CA SER A 143 -5.75 -12.27 0.67
C SER A 143 -6.07 -11.07 1.56
N LEU A 144 -7.28 -10.96 2.10
CA LEU A 144 -7.73 -9.77 2.86
C LEU A 144 -6.82 -9.37 4.03
N PRO A 145 -6.35 -10.29 4.90
CA PRO A 145 -5.43 -9.93 5.97
C PRO A 145 -4.14 -9.30 5.45
N GLY A 146 -3.57 -9.88 4.39
CA GLY A 146 -2.37 -9.38 3.74
C GLY A 146 -2.58 -8.03 3.06
N ILE A 147 -3.72 -7.83 2.38
CA ILE A 147 -4.09 -6.54 1.77
C ILE A 147 -4.21 -5.47 2.86
N THR A 148 -4.93 -5.75 3.95
CA THR A 148 -5.11 -4.81 5.07
C THR A 148 -3.77 -4.43 5.69
N ALA A 149 -2.91 -5.42 5.96
CA ALA A 149 -1.58 -5.19 6.51
C ALA A 149 -0.72 -4.32 5.59
N ASN A 150 -0.73 -4.59 4.28
CA ASN A 150 0.00 -3.81 3.29
C ASN A 150 -0.53 -2.39 3.13
N ILE A 151 -1.85 -2.16 3.17
CA ILE A 151 -2.44 -0.82 3.15
C ILE A 151 -1.95 0.00 4.34
N ILE A 152 -1.99 -0.57 5.55
CA ILE A 152 -1.52 0.08 6.78
C ILE A 152 0.00 0.35 6.70
N PHE A 153 0.78 -0.61 6.20
CA PHE A 153 2.21 -0.45 5.98
C PHE A 153 2.49 0.71 5.02
N LEU A 154 1.88 0.73 3.84
CA LEU A 154 2.08 1.77 2.83
C LEU A 154 1.67 3.16 3.31
N LEU A 155 0.59 3.29 4.10
CA LEU A 155 0.23 4.57 4.70
C LEU A 155 1.26 5.05 5.74
N LYS A 156 1.92 4.15 6.47
CA LYS A 156 3.04 4.53 7.34
C LYS A 156 4.28 4.95 6.55
N GLU A 157 4.55 4.29 5.43
CA GLU A 157 5.64 4.64 4.52
C GLU A 157 5.50 6.04 3.92
N THR A 158 4.29 6.64 3.86
CA THR A 158 4.14 8.02 3.39
C THR A 158 4.93 9.03 4.23
N SER A 159 5.28 8.71 5.47
CA SER A 159 6.06 9.60 6.34
C SER A 159 7.43 10.00 5.77
N VAL A 160 7.99 9.21 4.85
CA VAL A 160 9.25 9.55 4.17
C VAL A 160 9.09 10.57 3.04
N PHE A 161 7.85 10.93 2.66
CA PHE A 161 7.58 11.92 1.61
C PHE A 161 8.10 13.31 1.98
N SER A 162 8.19 13.63 3.27
CA SER A 162 8.81 14.85 3.78
C SER A 162 10.22 15.08 3.24
N ALA A 163 10.95 14.02 2.88
CA ALA A 163 12.31 14.09 2.38
C ALA A 163 12.41 14.59 0.92
N ILE A 164 11.30 14.60 0.19
CA ILE A 164 11.19 15.13 -1.17
C ILE A 164 10.32 16.41 -1.23
N SER A 165 10.26 17.15 -0.11
CA SER A 165 9.52 18.43 0.02
C SER A 165 8.01 18.31 -0.20
N LEU A 166 7.42 17.14 0.02
CA LEU A 166 5.98 16.96 0.02
C LEU A 166 5.43 17.35 1.39
N MET A 167 4.46 18.25 1.44
CA MET A 167 3.90 18.82 2.67
C MET A 167 2.93 17.85 3.38
N ASP A 168 3.40 16.64 3.69
CA ASP A 168 2.69 15.66 4.47
C ASP A 168 2.74 15.98 5.98
N MET A 169 2.09 15.15 6.82
CA MET A 169 2.09 15.37 8.28
C MET A 169 3.50 15.37 8.89
N MET A 170 4.42 14.56 8.37
CA MET A 170 5.80 14.53 8.85
C MET A 170 6.57 15.79 8.45
N PHE A 171 6.32 16.34 7.25
CA PHE A 171 6.89 17.62 6.82
C PHE A 171 6.45 18.74 7.75
N VAL A 172 5.14 18.90 7.99
CA VAL A 172 4.60 19.93 8.89
C VAL A 172 5.17 19.77 10.31
N THR A 173 5.27 18.54 10.81
CA THR A 173 5.90 18.28 12.11
C THR A 173 7.32 18.80 12.19
N ARG A 174 8.14 18.49 11.19
CA ARG A 174 9.55 18.92 11.13
C ARG A 174 9.68 20.43 11.00
N ASP A 175 8.81 21.04 10.23
CA ASP A 175 8.78 22.50 10.03
C ASP A 175 8.42 23.23 11.33
N LEU A 176 7.37 22.80 12.04
CA LEU A 176 6.99 23.35 13.33
C LEU A 176 8.06 23.19 14.40
N ILE A 177 8.75 22.03 14.43
CA ILE A 177 9.89 21.83 15.35
C ILE A 177 11.04 22.80 14.99
N GLY A 178 11.35 22.94 13.71
CA GLY A 178 12.43 23.81 13.25
C GLY A 178 12.19 25.30 13.50
N LEU A 179 10.94 25.77 13.30
CA LEU A 179 10.57 27.17 13.42
C LEU A 179 10.28 27.62 14.88
N TYR A 180 9.62 26.76 15.66
CA TYR A 180 9.10 27.13 16.96
C TYR A 180 9.72 26.40 18.15
N TYR A 181 10.58 25.39 17.89
CA TYR A 181 11.19 24.54 18.92
C TYR A 181 10.16 23.80 19.82
N LYS A 182 8.94 23.61 19.31
CA LYS A 182 7.82 22.94 19.98
C LYS A 182 7.79 21.44 19.64
N THR A 183 8.81 20.72 20.10
CA THR A 183 9.00 19.29 19.74
C THR A 183 7.89 18.41 20.31
N GLU A 184 7.55 18.58 21.60
CA GLU A 184 6.56 17.73 22.27
C GLU A 184 5.18 17.88 21.64
N GLU A 185 4.72 19.11 21.38
CA GLU A 185 3.43 19.43 20.78
C GLU A 185 3.35 18.90 19.35
N SER A 186 4.40 19.13 18.54
CA SER A 186 4.44 18.71 17.14
C SER A 186 4.46 17.18 17.00
N LEU A 187 5.22 16.48 17.84
CA LEU A 187 5.23 15.02 17.87
C LEU A 187 3.90 14.45 18.37
N PHE A 188 3.29 15.08 19.37
CA PHE A 188 1.95 14.69 19.84
C PHE A 188 0.92 14.79 18.71
N MET A 189 0.89 15.91 17.97
CA MET A 189 0.00 16.11 16.83
C MET A 189 0.26 15.04 15.74
N LEU A 190 1.51 14.72 15.46
CA LEU A 190 1.88 13.68 14.48
C LEU A 190 1.34 12.30 14.89
N VAL A 191 1.59 11.89 16.13
CA VAL A 191 1.12 10.59 16.65
C VAL A 191 -0.40 10.51 16.61
N VAL A 192 -1.09 11.55 17.11
CA VAL A 192 -2.54 11.61 17.09
C VAL A 192 -3.08 11.61 15.66
N GLY A 193 -2.46 12.36 14.75
CA GLY A 193 -2.84 12.40 13.34
C GLY A 193 -2.75 11.02 12.67
N TYR A 194 -1.64 10.30 12.86
CA TYR A 194 -1.52 8.93 12.34
C TYR A 194 -2.50 7.96 13.00
N LEU A 195 -2.75 8.08 14.32
CA LEU A 195 -3.74 7.25 15.01
C LEU A 195 -5.15 7.46 14.46
N ILE A 196 -5.55 8.72 14.21
CA ILE A 196 -6.86 9.05 13.62
C ILE A 196 -7.04 8.40 12.24
N ILE A 197 -5.98 8.31 11.45
CA ILE A 197 -6.02 7.71 10.10
C ILE A 197 -5.95 6.18 10.17
N LEU A 198 -4.96 5.65 10.89
CA LEU A 198 -4.62 4.22 10.82
C LEU A 198 -5.50 3.34 11.72
N LEU A 199 -5.95 3.84 12.87
CA LEU A 199 -6.75 3.05 13.80
C LEU A 199 -8.12 2.67 13.22
N PRO A 200 -8.92 3.60 12.64
CA PRO A 200 -10.17 3.22 11.99
C PRO A 200 -9.97 2.24 10.83
N LEU A 201 -8.91 2.44 10.04
CA LEU A 201 -8.57 1.56 8.92
C LEU A 201 -8.23 0.14 9.40
N SER A 202 -7.43 0.02 10.47
CA SER A 202 -7.09 -1.26 11.08
C SER A 202 -8.31 -1.98 11.64
N LEU A 203 -9.18 -1.27 12.37
CA LEU A 203 -10.42 -1.82 12.91
C LEU A 203 -11.38 -2.27 11.80
N PHE A 204 -11.49 -1.48 10.73
CA PHE A 204 -12.29 -1.82 9.56
C PHE A 204 -11.75 -3.09 8.87
N GLY A 205 -10.43 -3.20 8.70
CA GLY A 205 -9.79 -4.39 8.15
C GLY A 205 -10.12 -5.66 8.96
N VAL A 206 -9.93 -5.61 10.28
CA VAL A 206 -10.27 -6.74 11.18
C VAL A 206 -11.76 -7.09 11.11
N TRP A 207 -12.63 -6.08 11.08
CA TRP A 207 -14.07 -6.32 10.94
C TRP A 207 -14.42 -6.99 9.61
N LEU A 208 -13.84 -6.52 8.50
CA LEU A 208 -14.05 -7.08 7.15
C LEU A 208 -13.57 -8.54 7.08
N GLU A 209 -12.40 -8.84 7.62
CA GLU A 209 -11.85 -10.20 7.70
C GLU A 209 -12.78 -11.15 8.45
N ARG A 210 -13.27 -10.73 9.62
CA ARG A 210 -14.20 -11.53 10.42
C ARG A 210 -15.50 -11.79 9.68
N LYS A 211 -16.08 -10.75 9.06
CA LYS A 211 -17.35 -10.85 8.34
C LYS A 211 -17.26 -11.80 7.15
N LEU A 212 -16.18 -11.75 6.38
CA LEU A 212 -16.03 -12.56 5.17
C LEU A 212 -15.62 -14.00 5.47
N LYS A 213 -14.85 -14.26 6.52
CA LYS A 213 -14.60 -15.63 7.00
C LYS A 213 -15.89 -16.33 7.43
N TYR A 214 -16.85 -15.60 8.01
CA TYR A 214 -18.12 -16.15 8.47
C TYR A 214 -19.08 -16.51 7.31
N VAL A 215 -18.97 -15.85 6.17
CA VAL A 215 -19.93 -15.97 5.05
C VAL A 215 -19.57 -17.12 4.09
N GLY A 216 -18.35 -17.62 4.10
CA GLY A 216 -17.96 -18.49 2.99
C GLY A 216 -17.11 -19.71 3.24
N TYR A 217 -16.29 -19.78 4.26
CA TYR A 217 -15.30 -20.84 4.39
C TYR A 217 -14.99 -21.14 5.86
N SER A 218 -16.04 -21.54 6.62
CA SER A 218 -15.88 -22.18 7.90
C SER A 218 -15.55 -23.64 7.65
N ASN A 219 -14.27 -23.98 7.68
CA ASN A 219 -13.76 -25.27 8.13
C ASN A 219 -12.42 -25.05 8.78
#